data_5ccff0e32dcff6ab7bdff2cde0f8daa8
#
_entry.id   5ccff0e32dcff6ab7bdff2cde0f8daa8
#
_cell.length_a   1.000
_cell.length_b   1.000
_cell.length_c   1.000
_cell.angle_alpha   90.00
_cell.angle_beta   90.00
_cell.angle_gamma   90.00
#
_symmetry.space_group_name_H-M   'P 1'
#
loop_
_entity.id
_entity.type
_entity.pdbx_description
1 polymer ?
#
loop_
_entity_poly.entity_id
_entity_poly.type
_entity_poly.pdbx_seq_one_letter_code
_entity_poly.pdbx_strand_id
1 'polypeptide(L)'
;MLGAEPGRVLSIQSHVVSGYVGNRAATFPLQTLGYDVDVVNTVQFSNHTGYGYTNGHKTTPEQLAAIFEGLATNGLITHSRVLTGYVPGAAALQVVGEQIEKMKKDNPDCIYVLDPVMGDVGTGLYVSPDVVPIYKDMLRLATVITPNQFEVEYVTEFPVRADDRLLSGVKIDSLATLHAALIQLHTEHSLPHIAFSSIPLPISVVSTLSLPAPPHQYDRLLPTPHPPWFNAVGVGAPDEDVLVCFASSFVDGQLDTWAFALPTIDGYFSGVGDLFSAMVLAHFHPAQTSPLPALPHAVSKALLAVQQILLRTHLYSLSHAGPSGAATPRPLHAAPESVIPTDAELDSAVPLNPKDPRRKAKRMRIRELRVVQERALISQDGVGWPGQRLNWSALLA
;
A
#
# COMPACT_ATOMS: atom_id res chain seq x y z
N MET A 1 1.58 16.70 30.92
CA MET A 1 2.33 15.42 30.90
C MET A 1 2.83 15.28 29.47
N LEU A 2 4.12 15.19 29.25
CA LEU A 2 4.67 14.79 27.94
C LEU A 2 4.11 13.39 27.67
N GLY A 3 3.40 13.21 26.56
CA GLY A 3 2.94 11.88 26.14
C GLY A 3 4.14 10.92 26.03
N ALA A 4 3.89 9.61 26.18
CA ALA A 4 4.94 8.62 25.95
C ALA A 4 5.50 8.85 24.53
N GLU A 5 6.85 8.88 24.43
CA GLU A 5 7.49 9.02 23.11
C GLU A 5 7.08 7.86 22.19
N PRO A 6 6.76 8.13 20.93
CA PRO A 6 6.58 7.07 19.94
C PRO A 6 7.85 6.23 19.89
N GLY A 7 7.74 4.92 19.87
CA GLY A 7 8.90 4.03 19.91
C GLY A 7 9.81 4.15 18.70
N ARG A 8 10.95 3.43 18.72
CA ARG A 8 11.88 3.32 17.59
C ARG A 8 11.35 2.35 16.54
N VAL A 9 11.53 2.68 15.27
CA VAL A 9 11.14 1.89 14.10
C VAL A 9 12.40 1.43 13.34
N LEU A 10 12.48 0.13 13.03
CA LEU A 10 13.43 -0.39 12.05
C LEU A 10 12.71 -0.55 10.70
N SER A 11 13.13 0.21 9.69
CA SER A 11 12.57 0.15 8.35
C SER A 11 13.54 -0.51 7.37
N ILE A 12 13.18 -1.70 6.86
CA ILE A 12 14.02 -2.53 5.98
C ILE A 12 13.35 -2.58 4.61
N GLN A 13 13.75 -1.71 3.69
CA GLN A 13 13.09 -1.52 2.40
C GLN A 13 14.07 -1.05 1.32
N SER A 14 13.56 -0.94 0.08
CA SER A 14 14.29 -0.29 -1.01
C SER A 14 14.61 1.18 -0.70
N HIS A 15 15.65 1.70 -1.34
CA HIS A 15 15.96 3.13 -1.31
C HIS A 15 16.28 3.67 -2.70
N VAL A 16 15.79 4.86 -2.98
CA VAL A 16 16.12 5.60 -4.21
C VAL A 16 16.64 7.00 -3.86
N VAL A 17 17.59 7.49 -4.68
CA VAL A 17 18.13 8.85 -4.51
C VAL A 17 17.05 9.87 -4.86
N SER A 18 16.34 9.66 -5.97
CA SER A 18 15.28 10.55 -6.46
C SER A 18 13.96 9.80 -6.51
N GLY A 19 12.90 10.39 -5.94
CA GLY A 19 11.57 9.81 -5.87
C GLY A 19 11.17 9.34 -4.48
N TYR A 20 9.94 8.83 -4.36
CA TYR A 20 9.32 8.41 -3.10
C TYR A 20 8.81 6.98 -3.21
N VAL A 21 9.71 6.01 -3.00
CA VAL A 21 9.43 4.58 -2.84
C VAL A 21 10.23 4.03 -1.67
N GLY A 22 9.82 2.91 -1.11
CA GLY A 22 10.50 2.23 -0.02
C GLY A 22 10.79 3.17 1.16
N ASN A 23 12.03 3.14 1.66
CA ASN A 23 12.46 3.99 2.78
C ASN A 23 12.26 5.50 2.55
N ARG A 24 12.29 5.97 1.29
CA ARG A 24 12.02 7.37 0.97
C ARG A 24 10.55 7.75 1.16
N ALA A 25 9.63 6.82 0.91
CA ALA A 25 8.20 7.03 1.12
C ALA A 25 7.80 6.81 2.59
N ALA A 26 8.46 5.89 3.29
CA ALA A 26 8.10 5.48 4.64
C ALA A 26 8.74 6.33 5.75
N THR A 27 10.03 6.65 5.65
CA THR A 27 10.79 7.27 6.74
C THR A 27 10.26 8.65 7.12
N PHE A 28 10.06 9.52 6.14
CA PHE A 28 9.60 10.89 6.41
C PHE A 28 8.23 10.96 7.08
N PRO A 29 7.20 10.19 6.65
CA PRO A 29 5.92 10.14 7.36
C PRO A 29 6.04 9.64 8.79
N LEU A 30 6.81 8.58 9.03
CA LEU A 30 7.04 8.05 10.37
C LEU A 30 7.70 9.10 11.27
N GLN A 31 8.74 9.79 10.79
CA GLN A 31 9.41 10.86 11.53
C GLN A 31 8.51 12.08 11.76
N THR A 32 7.65 12.41 10.79
CA THR A 32 6.64 13.48 10.95
C THR A 32 5.66 13.17 12.08
N LEU A 33 5.39 11.88 12.33
CA LEU A 33 4.54 11.39 13.42
C LEU A 33 5.32 11.16 14.73
N GLY A 34 6.61 11.55 14.78
CA GLY A 34 7.44 11.54 15.98
C GLY A 34 8.19 10.24 16.23
N TYR A 35 8.18 9.26 15.31
CA TYR A 35 8.97 8.04 15.45
C TYR A 35 10.45 8.30 15.16
N ASP A 36 11.34 7.68 15.95
CA ASP A 36 12.77 7.57 15.63
C ASP A 36 12.95 6.38 14.68
N VAL A 37 13.47 6.63 13.47
CA VAL A 37 13.49 5.63 12.38
C VAL A 37 14.92 5.30 11.97
N ASP A 38 15.31 4.06 12.22
CA ASP A 38 16.54 3.46 11.69
C ASP A 38 16.24 2.78 10.34
N VAL A 39 17.09 2.99 9.36
CA VAL A 39 16.87 2.58 7.98
C VAL A 39 17.91 1.57 7.53
N VAL A 40 17.46 0.41 7.05
CA VAL A 40 18.26 -0.57 6.31
C VAL A 40 17.80 -0.59 4.86
N ASN A 41 18.71 -0.23 3.94
CA ASN A 41 18.42 -0.19 2.52
C ASN A 41 18.72 -1.54 1.86
N THR A 42 17.72 -2.17 1.29
CA THR A 42 17.84 -3.43 0.54
C THR A 42 18.37 -3.22 -0.88
N VAL A 43 18.14 -2.02 -1.43
CA VAL A 43 18.75 -1.53 -2.67
C VAL A 43 19.10 -0.04 -2.52
N GLN A 44 20.06 0.40 -3.31
CA GLN A 44 20.41 1.81 -3.48
C GLN A 44 20.37 2.14 -4.97
N PHE A 45 19.24 2.67 -5.45
CA PHE A 45 19.05 3.01 -6.85
C PHE A 45 18.96 4.52 -7.07
N SER A 46 19.26 4.98 -8.29
CA SER A 46 19.11 6.38 -8.68
C SER A 46 17.66 6.85 -8.58
N ASN A 47 16.71 6.02 -8.98
CA ASN A 47 15.27 6.24 -9.06
C ASN A 47 14.55 4.90 -9.14
N HIS A 48 13.24 4.87 -9.00
CA HIS A 48 12.46 3.64 -9.16
C HIS A 48 12.36 3.19 -10.63
N THR A 49 12.04 1.91 -10.84
CA THR A 49 12.01 1.27 -12.17
C THR A 49 10.96 1.86 -13.12
N GLY A 50 9.91 2.50 -12.60
CA GLY A 50 8.89 3.19 -13.39
C GLY A 50 9.42 4.25 -14.35
N TYR A 51 10.61 4.79 -14.11
CA TYR A 51 11.29 5.71 -15.05
C TYR A 51 11.77 5.04 -16.35
N GLY A 52 11.81 3.70 -16.38
CA GLY A 52 12.27 2.91 -17.53
C GLY A 52 13.79 2.70 -17.59
N TYR A 53 14.57 3.54 -16.92
CA TYR A 53 16.01 3.37 -16.69
C TYR A 53 16.33 3.66 -15.24
N THR A 54 17.06 2.78 -14.59
CA THR A 54 17.55 2.93 -13.23
C THR A 54 18.97 2.37 -13.14
N ASN A 55 19.76 2.89 -12.23
CA ASN A 55 21.12 2.41 -11.97
C ASN A 55 21.36 2.40 -10.45
N GLY A 56 22.32 1.63 -10.00
CA GLY A 56 22.68 1.47 -8.61
C GLY A 56 23.02 0.02 -8.28
N HIS A 57 22.83 -0.36 -7.03
CA HIS A 57 23.16 -1.73 -6.58
C HIS A 57 22.09 -2.27 -5.63
N LYS A 58 22.04 -3.58 -5.51
CA LYS A 58 21.31 -4.33 -4.49
C LYS A 58 22.26 -4.63 -3.34
N THR A 59 21.80 -4.47 -2.10
CA THR A 59 22.57 -4.89 -0.93
C THR A 59 22.62 -6.41 -0.88
N THR A 60 23.82 -6.98 -0.76
CA THR A 60 23.97 -8.44 -0.76
C THR A 60 23.50 -9.05 0.58
N PRO A 61 23.17 -10.36 0.59
CA PRO A 61 22.83 -11.05 1.85
C PRO A 61 23.91 -10.89 2.92
N GLU A 62 25.20 -11.00 2.53
CA GLU A 62 26.34 -10.85 3.45
C GLU A 62 26.45 -9.44 4.03
N GLN A 63 26.16 -8.42 3.21
CA GLN A 63 26.14 -7.03 3.65
C GLN A 63 24.98 -6.77 4.62
N LEU A 64 23.79 -7.31 4.36
CA LEU A 64 22.66 -7.22 5.29
C LEU A 64 22.97 -7.92 6.60
N ALA A 65 23.50 -9.13 6.56
CA ALA A 65 23.92 -9.87 7.76
C ALA A 65 24.94 -9.09 8.59
N ALA A 66 25.97 -8.51 7.94
CA ALA A 66 26.98 -7.70 8.62
C ALA A 66 26.40 -6.43 9.27
N ILE A 67 25.42 -5.77 8.62
CA ILE A 67 24.71 -4.62 9.22
C ILE A 67 23.96 -5.06 10.49
N PHE A 68 23.20 -6.15 10.42
CA PHE A 68 22.45 -6.66 11.57
C PHE A 68 23.38 -7.14 12.71
N GLU A 69 24.50 -7.80 12.38
CA GLU A 69 25.53 -8.18 13.35
C GLU A 69 26.11 -6.96 14.05
N GLY A 70 26.45 -5.90 13.30
CA GLY A 70 26.97 -4.66 13.87
C GLY A 70 25.96 -3.98 14.80
N LEU A 71 24.69 -3.92 14.43
CA LEU A 71 23.62 -3.40 15.28
C LEU A 71 23.46 -4.24 16.55
N ALA A 72 23.47 -5.57 16.43
CA ALA A 72 23.34 -6.48 17.56
C ALA A 72 24.53 -6.37 18.52
N THR A 73 25.75 -6.35 17.99
CA THR A 73 26.99 -6.23 18.78
C THR A 73 27.03 -4.96 19.63
N ASN A 74 26.47 -3.86 19.09
CA ASN A 74 26.39 -2.58 19.80
C ASN A 74 25.13 -2.44 20.67
N GLY A 75 24.26 -3.45 20.75
CA GLY A 75 23.02 -3.39 21.51
C GLY A 75 22.00 -2.39 20.95
N LEU A 76 22.03 -2.13 19.65
CA LEU A 76 21.17 -1.13 19.00
C LEU A 76 19.84 -1.69 18.48
N ILE A 77 19.64 -3.02 18.53
CA ILE A 77 18.36 -3.64 18.15
C ILE A 77 17.36 -3.52 19.32
N THR A 78 16.83 -2.32 19.51
CA THR A 78 15.89 -1.99 20.60
C THR A 78 14.54 -1.51 20.06
N HIS A 79 14.25 -1.80 18.80
CA HIS A 79 13.08 -1.31 18.10
C HIS A 79 11.80 -1.97 18.62
N SER A 80 10.79 -1.15 18.88
CA SER A 80 9.44 -1.61 19.25
C SER A 80 8.56 -1.86 18.02
N ARG A 81 9.00 -1.39 16.86
CA ARG A 81 8.28 -1.51 15.58
C ARG A 81 9.23 -1.84 14.45
N VAL A 82 8.76 -2.67 13.52
CA VAL A 82 9.51 -3.04 12.31
C VAL A 82 8.59 -2.90 11.10
N LEU A 83 9.14 -2.39 10.00
CA LEU A 83 8.50 -2.35 8.69
C LEU A 83 9.43 -3.00 7.66
N THR A 84 8.94 -4.00 6.96
CA THR A 84 9.63 -4.53 5.78
C THR A 84 8.81 -4.29 4.53
N GLY A 85 9.49 -3.96 3.44
CA GLY A 85 8.90 -3.84 2.10
C GLY A 85 9.74 -4.60 1.08
N TYR A 86 10.02 -3.98 -0.07
CA TYR A 86 10.75 -4.65 -1.15
C TYR A 86 12.15 -5.13 -0.73
N VAL A 87 12.40 -6.43 -0.90
CA VAL A 87 13.70 -7.09 -0.73
C VAL A 87 14.04 -7.87 -2.02
N PRO A 88 15.18 -7.58 -2.68
CA PRO A 88 15.49 -8.15 -3.98
C PRO A 88 16.13 -9.54 -3.88
N GLY A 89 15.32 -10.59 -3.96
CA GLY A 89 15.76 -11.98 -4.08
C GLY A 89 15.76 -12.77 -2.77
N ALA A 90 15.67 -14.08 -2.92
CA ALA A 90 15.42 -15.02 -1.82
C ALA A 90 16.47 -15.00 -0.73
N ALA A 91 17.77 -15.02 -1.09
CA ALA A 91 18.84 -15.05 -0.09
C ALA A 91 18.86 -13.79 0.80
N ALA A 92 18.60 -12.60 0.24
CA ALA A 92 18.49 -11.37 1.00
C ALA A 92 17.25 -11.36 1.91
N LEU A 93 16.12 -11.84 1.38
CA LEU A 93 14.88 -11.95 2.14
C LEU A 93 15.00 -12.96 3.29
N GLN A 94 15.72 -14.06 3.08
CA GLN A 94 16.01 -15.04 4.13
C GLN A 94 16.75 -14.40 5.30
N VAL A 95 17.80 -13.61 5.04
CA VAL A 95 18.56 -12.89 6.09
C VAL A 95 17.67 -11.93 6.85
N VAL A 96 16.78 -11.21 6.13
CA VAL A 96 15.80 -10.31 6.79
C VAL A 96 14.85 -11.11 7.67
N GLY A 97 14.28 -12.21 7.16
CA GLY A 97 13.37 -13.10 7.92
C GLY A 97 14.01 -13.62 9.21
N GLU A 98 15.25 -14.12 9.15
CA GLU A 98 16.01 -14.59 10.30
C GLU A 98 16.23 -13.47 11.34
N GLN A 99 16.51 -12.25 10.88
CA GLN A 99 16.65 -11.11 11.78
C GLN A 99 15.34 -10.74 12.48
N ILE A 100 14.21 -10.75 11.73
CA ILE A 100 12.88 -10.49 12.30
C ILE A 100 12.52 -11.58 13.33
N GLU A 101 12.80 -12.85 13.03
CA GLU A 101 12.54 -13.96 13.96
C GLU A 101 13.30 -13.78 15.28
N LYS A 102 14.59 -13.38 15.23
CA LYS A 102 15.37 -13.04 16.43
C LYS A 102 14.72 -11.90 17.20
N MET A 103 14.36 -10.80 16.52
CA MET A 103 13.73 -9.66 17.16
C MET A 103 12.40 -10.01 17.83
N LYS A 104 11.56 -10.83 17.19
CA LYS A 104 10.29 -11.30 17.76
C LYS A 104 10.49 -12.25 18.93
N LYS A 105 11.56 -13.04 18.93
CA LYS A 105 11.93 -13.90 20.05
C LYS A 105 12.37 -13.08 21.26
N ASP A 106 13.18 -12.03 21.04
CA ASP A 106 13.72 -11.17 22.10
C ASP A 106 12.67 -10.19 22.63
N ASN A 107 11.76 -9.72 21.75
CA ASN A 107 10.64 -8.84 22.08
C ASN A 107 9.36 -9.31 21.37
N PRO A 108 8.56 -10.21 21.98
CA PRO A 108 7.29 -10.68 21.39
C PRO A 108 6.27 -9.58 21.11
N ASP A 109 6.31 -8.47 21.86
CA ASP A 109 5.41 -7.33 21.71
C ASP A 109 5.84 -6.37 20.57
N CYS A 110 6.98 -6.63 19.92
CA CYS A 110 7.43 -5.86 18.77
C CYS A 110 6.38 -5.92 17.66
N ILE A 111 5.87 -4.76 17.24
CA ILE A 111 4.89 -4.65 16.16
C ILE A 111 5.63 -4.79 14.83
N TYR A 112 5.33 -5.84 14.10
CA TYR A 112 5.91 -6.08 12.78
C TYR A 112 4.84 -5.92 11.68
N VAL A 113 5.00 -4.90 10.84
CA VAL A 113 4.24 -4.75 9.59
C VAL A 113 5.06 -5.31 8.43
N LEU A 114 4.53 -6.35 7.81
CA LEU A 114 5.09 -6.98 6.63
C LEU A 114 4.33 -6.51 5.40
N ASP A 115 4.99 -5.76 4.53
CA ASP A 115 4.54 -5.47 3.18
C ASP A 115 5.19 -6.49 2.22
N PRO A 116 4.44 -7.50 1.74
CA PRO A 116 5.00 -8.63 0.99
C PRO A 116 5.19 -8.27 -0.48
N VAL A 117 5.99 -7.25 -0.76
CA VAL A 117 6.14 -6.66 -2.10
C VAL A 117 6.66 -7.69 -3.12
N MET A 118 5.77 -8.20 -3.95
CA MET A 118 6.09 -9.20 -4.97
C MET A 118 5.69 -8.79 -6.39
N GLY A 119 4.61 -8.08 -6.55
CA GLY A 119 4.05 -7.74 -7.85
C GLY A 119 2.78 -6.91 -7.78
N ASP A 120 2.20 -6.65 -8.95
CA ASP A 120 0.94 -5.92 -9.10
C ASP A 120 0.06 -6.56 -10.17
N VAL A 121 -1.26 -6.35 -10.05
CA VAL A 121 -2.22 -6.71 -11.10
C VAL A 121 -1.82 -5.99 -12.40
N GLY A 122 -1.72 -6.74 -13.48
CA GLY A 122 -1.36 -6.21 -14.82
C GLY A 122 0.14 -6.14 -15.11
N THR A 123 1.02 -6.07 -14.11
CA THR A 123 2.48 -6.17 -14.31
C THR A 123 3.04 -7.56 -13.97
N GLY A 124 2.33 -8.32 -13.14
CA GLY A 124 2.78 -9.60 -12.66
C GLY A 124 3.90 -9.49 -11.62
N LEU A 125 4.61 -10.61 -11.36
CA LEU A 125 5.78 -10.62 -10.48
C LEU A 125 6.92 -9.75 -11.03
N TYR A 126 7.46 -8.88 -10.18
CA TYR A 126 8.71 -8.16 -10.45
C TYR A 126 9.86 -8.56 -9.50
N VAL A 127 9.64 -9.60 -8.73
CA VAL A 127 10.64 -10.30 -7.92
C VAL A 127 10.84 -11.72 -8.46
N SER A 128 11.93 -12.39 -8.05
CA SER A 128 12.12 -13.80 -8.37
C SER A 128 11.08 -14.68 -7.65
N PRO A 129 10.48 -15.69 -8.31
CA PRO A 129 9.46 -16.57 -7.68
C PRO A 129 9.92 -17.28 -6.41
N ASP A 130 11.24 -17.46 -6.23
CA ASP A 130 11.84 -18.09 -5.06
C ASP A 130 11.69 -17.29 -3.76
N VAL A 131 11.24 -16.03 -3.81
CA VAL A 131 10.90 -15.24 -2.61
C VAL A 131 9.57 -15.66 -2.00
N VAL A 132 8.64 -16.21 -2.80
CA VAL A 132 7.27 -16.51 -2.34
C VAL A 132 7.24 -17.45 -1.14
N PRO A 133 7.92 -18.62 -1.13
CA PRO A 133 7.93 -19.50 0.03
C PRO A 133 8.50 -18.81 1.27
N ILE A 134 9.50 -17.93 1.11
CA ILE A 134 10.09 -17.21 2.24
C ILE A 134 9.10 -16.19 2.82
N TYR A 135 8.38 -15.45 1.97
CA TYR A 135 7.31 -14.58 2.43
C TYR A 135 6.23 -15.35 3.19
N LYS A 136 5.83 -16.54 2.70
CA LYS A 136 4.87 -17.41 3.42
C LYS A 136 5.37 -17.80 4.81
N ASP A 137 6.64 -18.17 4.93
CA ASP A 137 7.25 -18.47 6.23
C ASP A 137 7.32 -17.25 7.16
N MET A 138 7.49 -16.05 6.59
CA MET A 138 7.54 -14.81 7.37
C MET A 138 6.15 -14.34 7.85
N LEU A 139 5.05 -14.77 7.21
CA LEU A 139 3.69 -14.35 7.59
C LEU A 139 3.41 -14.63 9.08
N ARG A 140 3.82 -15.77 9.62
CA ARG A 140 3.65 -16.14 11.03
C ARG A 140 4.31 -15.17 12.01
N LEU A 141 5.28 -14.38 11.57
CA LEU A 141 6.00 -13.40 12.39
C LEU A 141 5.28 -12.04 12.41
N ALA A 142 4.43 -11.79 11.41
CA ALA A 142 3.83 -10.48 11.22
C ALA A 142 2.72 -10.19 12.25
N THR A 143 2.69 -8.97 12.75
CA THR A 143 1.54 -8.45 13.49
C THR A 143 0.46 -7.98 12.51
N VAL A 144 0.85 -7.31 11.44
CA VAL A 144 -0.03 -6.85 10.36
C VAL A 144 0.66 -7.13 9.03
N ILE A 145 -0.08 -7.58 8.04
CA ILE A 145 0.37 -7.59 6.65
C ILE A 145 -0.39 -6.55 5.83
N THR A 146 0.26 -5.98 4.80
CA THR A 146 -0.33 -4.94 3.93
C THR A 146 -0.32 -5.32 2.45
N PRO A 147 -0.81 -6.49 2.06
CA PRO A 147 -0.74 -6.98 0.69
C PRO A 147 -1.69 -6.22 -0.23
N ASN A 148 -1.38 -6.19 -1.52
CA ASN A 148 -2.32 -5.90 -2.60
C ASN A 148 -3.05 -7.18 -3.05
N GLN A 149 -4.00 -7.05 -3.99
CA GLN A 149 -4.77 -8.18 -4.51
C GLN A 149 -3.86 -9.27 -5.10
N PHE A 150 -2.90 -8.88 -5.93
CA PHE A 150 -1.98 -9.81 -6.58
C PHE A 150 -1.18 -10.62 -5.55
N GLU A 151 -0.70 -9.98 -4.51
CA GLU A 151 0.08 -10.61 -3.45
C GLU A 151 -0.75 -11.58 -2.61
N VAL A 152 -2.02 -11.25 -2.30
CA VAL A 152 -2.93 -12.17 -1.63
C VAL A 152 -3.19 -13.40 -2.51
N GLU A 153 -3.51 -13.21 -3.77
CA GLU A 153 -3.76 -14.30 -4.71
C GLU A 153 -2.54 -15.23 -4.86
N TYR A 154 -1.32 -14.69 -4.72
CA TYR A 154 -0.07 -15.45 -4.74
C TYR A 154 0.21 -16.23 -3.45
N VAL A 155 -0.13 -15.66 -2.31
CA VAL A 155 0.17 -16.25 -1.00
C VAL A 155 -0.82 -17.35 -0.63
N THR A 156 -2.08 -17.22 -1.04
CA THR A 156 -3.17 -18.12 -0.64
C THR A 156 -3.28 -19.43 -1.42
N GLU A 157 -2.37 -19.74 -2.34
CA GLU A 157 -2.38 -20.96 -3.17
C GLU A 157 -3.65 -21.83 -3.09
N PHE A 158 -4.61 -21.63 -4.02
CA PHE A 158 -5.57 -22.68 -4.32
C PHE A 158 -5.00 -23.56 -5.44
N PRO A 159 -5.23 -24.88 -5.41
CA PRO A 159 -4.69 -25.78 -6.43
C PRO A 159 -5.30 -25.42 -7.79
N VAL A 160 -4.53 -24.78 -8.65
CA VAL A 160 -4.88 -24.55 -10.04
C VAL A 160 -4.31 -25.67 -10.87
N ARG A 161 -5.11 -26.11 -11.85
CA ARG A 161 -4.74 -27.16 -12.79
C ARG A 161 -3.39 -26.85 -13.43
N ALA A 162 -2.56 -27.88 -13.55
CA ALA A 162 -1.17 -27.84 -13.98
C ALA A 162 -0.88 -27.22 -15.37
N ASP A 163 -1.88 -26.68 -16.07
CA ASP A 163 -1.77 -26.19 -17.46
C ASP A 163 -1.77 -24.68 -17.60
N ASP A 164 -2.09 -23.92 -16.54
CA ASP A 164 -1.97 -22.46 -16.56
C ASP A 164 -0.67 -22.02 -15.90
N ARG A 165 0.24 -21.48 -16.69
CA ARG A 165 1.53 -20.92 -16.27
C ARG A 165 1.41 -19.63 -15.42
N LEU A 166 0.23 -19.37 -14.88
CA LEU A 166 -0.04 -18.34 -13.90
C LEU A 166 -0.10 -19.06 -12.55
N LEU A 167 0.81 -18.72 -11.68
CA LEU A 167 0.78 -19.12 -10.27
C LEU A 167 -0.52 -18.58 -9.65
N SER A 168 -1.55 -19.39 -9.59
CA SER A 168 -2.87 -18.95 -9.21
C SER A 168 -3.13 -19.24 -7.75
N GLY A 169 -3.17 -18.20 -6.98
CA GLY A 169 -3.91 -18.15 -5.75
C GLY A 169 -5.44 -18.09 -5.99
N VAL A 170 -6.21 -17.86 -4.93
CA VAL A 170 -7.65 -17.57 -5.06
C VAL A 170 -7.79 -16.32 -5.90
N LYS A 171 -8.45 -16.43 -7.04
CA LYS A 171 -8.87 -15.22 -7.74
C LYS A 171 -9.96 -14.52 -6.93
N ILE A 172 -9.68 -13.30 -6.50
CA ILE A 172 -10.61 -12.51 -5.71
C ILE A 172 -11.48 -11.68 -6.66
N ASP A 173 -12.65 -12.22 -6.99
CA ASP A 173 -13.62 -11.58 -7.88
C ASP A 173 -15.02 -11.46 -7.26
N SER A 174 -15.16 -11.88 -6.02
CA SER A 174 -16.43 -11.84 -5.29
C SER A 174 -16.19 -11.73 -3.77
N LEU A 175 -17.24 -11.39 -3.02
CA LEU A 175 -17.18 -11.37 -1.56
C LEU A 175 -16.93 -12.78 -0.97
N ALA A 176 -17.40 -13.82 -1.63
CA ALA A 176 -17.19 -15.20 -1.19
C ALA A 176 -15.71 -15.60 -1.32
N THR A 177 -15.07 -15.29 -2.45
CA THR A 177 -13.65 -15.58 -2.67
C THR A 177 -12.76 -14.70 -1.78
N LEU A 178 -13.11 -13.44 -1.55
CA LEU A 178 -12.43 -12.58 -0.59
C LEU A 178 -12.51 -13.15 0.83
N HIS A 179 -13.71 -13.54 1.28
CA HIS A 179 -13.91 -14.15 2.59
C HIS A 179 -13.06 -15.42 2.76
N ALA A 180 -13.05 -16.30 1.74
CA ALA A 180 -12.24 -17.52 1.75
C ALA A 180 -10.74 -17.21 1.86
N ALA A 181 -10.23 -16.24 1.10
CA ALA A 181 -8.84 -15.81 1.16
C ALA A 181 -8.46 -15.24 2.54
N LEU A 182 -9.32 -14.42 3.14
CA LEU A 182 -9.10 -13.89 4.48
C LEU A 182 -9.06 -14.98 5.55
N ILE A 183 -10.02 -15.92 5.52
CA ILE A 183 -10.03 -17.09 6.43
C ILE A 183 -8.74 -17.88 6.30
N GLN A 184 -8.33 -18.19 5.06
CA GLN A 184 -7.11 -18.96 4.81
C GLN A 184 -5.88 -18.25 5.38
N LEU A 185 -5.68 -16.99 5.08
CA LEU A 185 -4.55 -16.22 5.59
C LEU A 185 -4.51 -16.18 7.12
N HIS A 186 -5.65 -15.94 7.76
CA HIS A 186 -5.72 -15.90 9.21
C HIS A 186 -5.46 -17.26 9.85
N THR A 187 -6.01 -18.37 9.29
CA THR A 187 -5.95 -19.68 9.92
C THR A 187 -4.68 -20.45 9.59
N GLU A 188 -4.25 -20.47 8.32
CA GLU A 188 -3.06 -21.24 7.91
C GLU A 188 -1.75 -20.59 8.32
N HIS A 189 -1.70 -19.25 8.35
CA HIS A 189 -0.49 -18.51 8.71
C HIS A 189 -0.54 -17.89 10.11
N SER A 190 -1.61 -18.14 10.88
CA SER A 190 -1.78 -17.54 12.22
C SER A 190 -1.67 -16.01 12.23
N LEU A 191 -2.11 -15.37 11.15
CA LEU A 191 -2.05 -13.93 11.00
C LEU A 191 -3.13 -13.25 11.84
N PRO A 192 -2.78 -12.35 12.76
CA PRO A 192 -3.79 -11.64 13.55
C PRO A 192 -4.48 -10.53 12.77
N HIS A 193 -3.77 -9.85 11.86
CA HIS A 193 -4.26 -8.65 11.19
C HIS A 193 -3.83 -8.57 9.73
N ILE A 194 -4.77 -8.18 8.85
CA ILE A 194 -4.56 -8.01 7.41
C ILE A 194 -5.15 -6.64 7.01
N ALA A 195 -4.29 -5.73 6.56
CA ALA A 195 -4.68 -4.46 5.94
C ALA A 195 -4.56 -4.61 4.42
N PHE A 196 -5.58 -5.12 3.78
CA PHE A 196 -5.62 -5.38 2.34
C PHE A 196 -5.78 -4.05 1.59
N SER A 197 -4.73 -3.61 0.90
CA SER A 197 -4.60 -2.20 0.48
C SER A 197 -5.69 -1.72 -0.49
N SER A 198 -6.03 -2.50 -1.52
CA SER A 198 -7.18 -2.22 -2.38
C SER A 198 -7.50 -3.39 -3.31
N ILE A 199 -8.79 -3.59 -3.55
CA ILE A 199 -9.32 -4.55 -4.51
C ILE A 199 -10.33 -3.81 -5.38
N PRO A 200 -10.27 -3.91 -6.70
CA PRO A 200 -11.36 -3.49 -7.56
C PRO A 200 -12.54 -4.46 -7.42
N LEU A 201 -13.69 -3.96 -7.03
CA LEU A 201 -14.93 -4.73 -6.94
C LEU A 201 -16.00 -4.07 -7.80
N PRO A 202 -16.84 -4.85 -8.51
CA PRO A 202 -17.95 -4.32 -9.26
C PRO A 202 -18.88 -3.46 -8.41
N ILE A 203 -19.39 -2.37 -8.96
CA ILE A 203 -20.27 -1.45 -8.22
C ILE A 203 -21.52 -2.16 -7.68
N SER A 204 -22.00 -3.20 -8.38
CA SER A 204 -23.10 -4.06 -7.93
C SER A 204 -22.79 -4.78 -6.61
N VAL A 205 -21.55 -5.19 -6.41
CA VAL A 205 -21.06 -5.80 -5.16
C VAL A 205 -20.90 -4.73 -4.09
N VAL A 206 -20.24 -3.62 -4.41
CA VAL A 206 -19.95 -2.53 -3.46
C VAL A 206 -21.24 -1.91 -2.90
N SER A 207 -22.30 -1.80 -3.72
CA SER A 207 -23.61 -1.30 -3.29
C SER A 207 -24.24 -2.11 -2.15
N THR A 208 -23.91 -3.40 -2.03
CA THR A 208 -24.40 -4.26 -0.96
C THR A 208 -23.69 -4.01 0.38
N LEU A 209 -22.52 -3.38 0.34
CA LEU A 209 -21.68 -3.16 1.54
C LEU A 209 -22.07 -1.90 2.33
N SER A 210 -22.93 -1.05 1.80
CA SER A 210 -23.37 0.22 2.43
C SER A 210 -22.20 1.08 2.91
N LEU A 211 -21.15 1.23 2.07
CA LEU A 211 -19.93 1.95 2.45
C LEU A 211 -20.17 3.45 2.57
N PRO A 212 -19.60 4.09 3.61
CA PRO A 212 -19.67 5.54 3.77
C PRO A 212 -18.92 6.28 2.67
N ALA A 213 -19.34 7.54 2.44
CA ALA A 213 -18.63 8.45 1.55
C ALA A 213 -17.25 8.85 2.09
N PRO A 214 -16.36 9.34 1.21
CA PRO A 214 -15.14 10.01 1.63
C PRO A 214 -15.40 11.12 2.65
N PRO A 215 -14.43 11.38 3.54
CA PRO A 215 -14.61 12.41 4.55
C PRO A 215 -14.54 13.81 3.94
N HIS A 216 -15.23 14.78 4.56
CA HIS A 216 -15.25 16.17 4.11
C HIS A 216 -13.83 16.80 3.95
N GLN A 217 -12.84 16.32 4.73
CA GLN A 217 -11.44 16.74 4.57
C GLN A 217 -10.87 16.41 3.19
N TYR A 218 -11.31 15.29 2.59
CA TYR A 218 -10.94 14.90 1.24
C TYR A 218 -11.71 15.74 0.20
N ASP A 219 -13.02 15.88 0.35
CA ASP A 219 -13.85 16.64 -0.57
C ASP A 219 -13.38 18.09 -0.75
N ARG A 220 -12.93 18.75 0.32
CA ARG A 220 -12.38 20.11 0.26
C ARG A 220 -11.13 20.26 -0.61
N LEU A 221 -10.43 19.16 -0.92
CA LEU A 221 -9.27 19.18 -1.78
C LEU A 221 -9.64 19.09 -3.26
N LEU A 222 -10.87 18.69 -3.58
CA LEU A 222 -11.35 18.56 -4.95
C LEU A 222 -11.55 19.94 -5.58
N PRO A 223 -11.23 20.09 -6.88
CA PRO A 223 -11.58 21.29 -7.64
C PRO A 223 -13.11 21.49 -7.66
N THR A 224 -13.58 22.71 -7.43
CA THR A 224 -15.01 23.02 -7.50
C THR A 224 -15.37 23.63 -8.86
N PRO A 225 -16.57 23.34 -9.41
CA PRO A 225 -17.57 22.40 -8.94
C PRO A 225 -17.19 20.94 -9.26
N HIS A 226 -17.44 20.03 -8.33
CA HIS A 226 -17.34 18.60 -8.57
C HIS A 226 -18.69 17.93 -8.21
N PRO A 227 -19.09 16.87 -8.92
CA PRO A 227 -20.27 16.10 -8.52
C PRO A 227 -20.03 15.46 -7.15
N PRO A 228 -21.07 15.31 -6.32
CA PRO A 228 -20.95 14.53 -5.10
C PRO A 228 -20.37 13.14 -5.40
N TRP A 229 -19.41 12.70 -4.63
CA TRP A 229 -18.75 11.42 -4.82
C TRP A 229 -19.72 10.23 -4.85
N PHE A 230 -20.81 10.30 -4.07
CA PHE A 230 -21.89 9.31 -4.10
C PHE A 230 -22.54 9.12 -5.46
N ASN A 231 -22.63 10.17 -6.25
CA ASN A 231 -23.19 10.06 -7.60
C ASN A 231 -22.20 9.32 -8.51
N ALA A 232 -20.92 9.33 -8.19
CA ALA A 232 -19.92 8.56 -8.92
C ALA A 232 -19.93 7.06 -8.53
N VAL A 233 -20.18 6.72 -7.27
CA VAL A 233 -20.32 5.32 -6.80
C VAL A 233 -21.71 4.73 -7.13
N GLY A 234 -22.73 5.57 -7.31
CA GLY A 234 -24.11 5.14 -7.58
C GLY A 234 -24.59 5.35 -9.02
N VAL A 235 -23.80 5.98 -9.88
CA VAL A 235 -24.18 6.38 -11.25
C VAL A 235 -23.24 5.81 -12.31
N GLY A 236 -22.18 5.10 -11.91
CA GLY A 236 -21.34 4.35 -12.85
C GLY A 236 -22.13 3.29 -13.63
N ALA A 237 -21.63 2.90 -14.77
CA ALA A 237 -22.16 1.74 -15.46
C ALA A 237 -22.11 0.52 -14.51
N PRO A 238 -23.05 -0.44 -14.63
CA PRO A 238 -23.08 -1.61 -13.75
C PRO A 238 -21.78 -2.40 -13.67
N ASP A 239 -20.89 -2.22 -14.63
CA ASP A 239 -19.62 -2.92 -14.81
C ASP A 239 -18.39 -2.10 -14.35
N GLU A 240 -18.59 -0.90 -13.78
CA GLU A 240 -17.46 -0.12 -13.24
C GLU A 240 -17.00 -0.68 -11.91
N ASP A 241 -15.67 -0.78 -11.73
CA ASP A 241 -15.03 -1.22 -10.50
C ASP A 241 -14.81 -0.06 -9.54
N VAL A 242 -15.07 -0.30 -8.27
CA VAL A 242 -14.75 0.59 -7.15
C VAL A 242 -13.61 -0.01 -6.35
N LEU A 243 -12.60 0.77 -6.04
CA LEU A 243 -11.52 0.32 -5.16
C LEU A 243 -12.00 0.24 -3.72
N VAL A 244 -11.83 -0.91 -3.09
CA VAL A 244 -12.18 -1.13 -1.69
C VAL A 244 -10.96 -1.66 -0.93
N CYS A 245 -10.61 -0.99 0.16
CA CYS A 245 -9.62 -1.46 1.12
C CYS A 245 -10.30 -2.24 2.24
N PHE A 246 -9.67 -3.30 2.73
CA PHE A 246 -10.22 -4.12 3.82
C PHE A 246 -9.24 -4.19 4.98
N ALA A 247 -9.75 -3.98 6.19
CA ALA A 247 -9.05 -4.24 7.44
C ALA A 247 -9.69 -5.46 8.11
N SER A 248 -8.98 -6.58 8.15
CA SER A 248 -9.47 -7.83 8.72
C SER A 248 -8.64 -8.27 9.92
N SER A 249 -9.30 -8.58 11.01
CA SER A 249 -8.71 -9.15 12.21
C SER A 249 -9.42 -10.47 12.53
N PHE A 250 -8.67 -11.43 13.09
CA PHE A 250 -9.24 -12.70 13.51
C PHE A 250 -9.28 -12.75 15.03
N VAL A 251 -10.47 -12.59 15.59
CA VAL A 251 -10.69 -12.47 17.03
C VAL A 251 -11.67 -13.55 17.47
N ASP A 252 -11.32 -14.34 18.49
CA ASP A 252 -12.16 -15.40 19.05
C ASP A 252 -12.72 -16.38 17.99
N GLY A 253 -11.90 -16.68 16.96
CA GLY A 253 -12.28 -17.61 15.89
C GLY A 253 -13.21 -17.02 14.83
N GLN A 254 -13.41 -15.69 14.83
CA GLN A 254 -14.27 -14.99 13.87
C GLN A 254 -13.54 -13.83 13.16
N LEU A 255 -13.93 -13.58 11.92
CA LEU A 255 -13.47 -12.42 11.19
C LEU A 255 -14.17 -11.15 11.69
N ASP A 256 -13.37 -10.18 12.12
CA ASP A 256 -13.78 -8.78 12.28
C ASP A 256 -13.22 -7.97 11.10
N THR A 257 -14.05 -7.76 10.09
CA THR A 257 -13.63 -7.13 8.83
C THR A 257 -14.34 -5.80 8.63
N TRP A 258 -13.55 -4.79 8.28
CA TRP A 258 -14.01 -3.45 7.90
C TRP A 258 -13.66 -3.16 6.46
N ALA A 259 -14.56 -2.51 5.72
CA ALA A 259 -14.37 -2.12 4.34
C ALA A 259 -14.40 -0.59 4.19
N PHE A 260 -13.57 -0.08 3.29
CA PHE A 260 -13.37 1.35 3.03
C PHE A 260 -13.41 1.58 1.53
N ALA A 261 -14.40 2.32 1.03
CA ALA A 261 -14.45 2.68 -0.39
C ALA A 261 -13.44 3.78 -0.70
N LEU A 262 -12.71 3.63 -1.79
CA LEU A 262 -11.67 4.57 -2.22
C LEU A 262 -12.02 5.15 -3.59
N PRO A 263 -11.84 6.47 -3.79
CA PRO A 263 -11.94 7.05 -5.11
C PRO A 263 -10.79 6.55 -5.99
N THR A 264 -11.10 6.18 -7.21
CA THR A 264 -10.09 5.84 -8.21
C THR A 264 -9.45 7.13 -8.73
N ILE A 265 -8.13 7.17 -8.72
CA ILE A 265 -7.33 8.27 -9.29
C ILE A 265 -6.51 7.69 -10.43
N ASP A 266 -6.84 8.11 -11.66
CA ASP A 266 -6.18 7.58 -12.84
C ASP A 266 -4.71 7.99 -12.91
N GLY A 267 -3.88 7.03 -13.25
CA GLY A 267 -2.45 7.22 -13.44
C GLY A 267 -1.61 6.23 -12.63
N TYR A 268 -0.38 6.10 -13.04
CA TYR A 268 0.60 5.30 -12.31
C TYR A 268 1.35 6.15 -11.29
N PHE A 269 1.25 5.78 -10.03
CA PHE A 269 1.92 6.43 -8.89
C PHE A 269 2.72 5.39 -8.12
N SER A 270 4.04 5.56 -8.07
CA SER A 270 4.91 4.66 -7.30
C SER A 270 4.95 5.05 -5.83
N GLY A 271 5.14 4.06 -4.94
CA GLY A 271 5.37 4.28 -3.50
C GLY A 271 4.09 4.48 -2.68
N VAL A 272 2.91 4.29 -3.27
CA VAL A 272 1.62 4.39 -2.55
C VAL A 272 1.50 3.28 -1.51
N GLY A 273 1.90 2.04 -1.85
CA GLY A 273 1.95 0.91 -0.93
C GLY A 273 2.94 1.16 0.23
N ASP A 274 4.15 1.62 -0.09
CA ASP A 274 5.17 1.94 0.92
C ASP A 274 4.68 3.01 1.92
N LEU A 275 4.01 4.07 1.40
CA LEU A 275 3.41 5.10 2.24
C LEU A 275 2.26 4.53 3.10
N PHE A 276 1.38 3.71 2.51
CA PHE A 276 0.26 3.09 3.21
C PHE A 276 0.75 2.21 4.36
N SER A 277 1.71 1.32 4.10
CA SER A 277 2.28 0.39 5.09
C SER A 277 2.95 1.14 6.25
N ALA A 278 3.68 2.23 5.95
CA ALA A 278 4.27 3.11 6.95
C ALA A 278 3.21 3.79 7.82
N MET A 279 2.14 4.30 7.21
CA MET A 279 1.05 4.96 7.95
C MET A 279 0.25 3.95 8.78
N VAL A 280 0.03 2.71 8.29
CA VAL A 280 -0.57 1.63 9.08
C VAL A 280 0.29 1.32 10.30
N LEU A 281 1.62 1.15 10.12
CA LEU A 281 2.54 0.93 11.24
C LEU A 281 2.47 2.05 12.27
N ALA A 282 2.45 3.30 11.82
CA ALA A 282 2.43 4.46 12.72
C ALA A 282 1.17 4.52 13.58
N HIS A 283 0.03 4.21 13.01
CA HIS A 283 -1.27 4.34 13.68
C HIS A 283 -1.78 3.04 14.33
N PHE A 284 -1.10 1.92 14.14
CA PHE A 284 -1.50 0.66 14.77
C PHE A 284 -1.05 0.62 16.23
N HIS A 285 -2.02 0.61 17.13
CA HIS A 285 -1.80 0.49 18.58
C HIS A 285 -2.70 -0.64 19.11
N PRO A 286 -2.13 -1.77 19.55
CA PRO A 286 -2.93 -2.94 19.97
C PRO A 286 -3.96 -2.65 21.06
N ALA A 287 -3.70 -1.68 21.94
CA ALA A 287 -4.61 -1.26 22.99
C ALA A 287 -5.75 -0.33 22.51
N GLN A 288 -5.77 0.06 21.23
CA GLN A 288 -6.81 0.92 20.66
C GLN A 288 -8.13 0.16 20.54
N THR A 289 -9.17 0.66 21.17
CA THR A 289 -10.51 0.03 21.15
C THR A 289 -11.65 0.97 20.77
N SER A 290 -11.45 2.29 20.87
CA SER A 290 -12.49 3.28 20.62
C SER A 290 -11.91 4.52 19.93
N PRO A 291 -12.61 5.13 18.96
CA PRO A 291 -13.93 4.74 18.43
C PRO A 291 -13.89 3.51 17.51
N LEU A 292 -12.71 3.10 17.03
CA LEU A 292 -12.49 1.94 16.18
C LEU A 292 -11.47 1.00 16.84
N PRO A 293 -11.54 -0.31 16.60
CA PRO A 293 -10.48 -1.26 16.96
C PRO A 293 -9.14 -0.90 16.32
N ALA A 294 -8.04 -1.47 16.83
CA ALA A 294 -6.67 -1.10 16.47
C ALA A 294 -6.42 -1.08 14.95
N LEU A 295 -6.74 -2.16 14.23
CA LEU A 295 -6.48 -2.24 12.80
C LEU A 295 -7.39 -1.32 11.96
N PRO A 296 -8.72 -1.32 12.10
CA PRO A 296 -9.59 -0.37 11.40
C PRO A 296 -9.21 1.08 11.68
N HIS A 297 -8.80 1.41 12.91
CA HIS A 297 -8.30 2.74 13.24
C HIS A 297 -7.04 3.10 12.43
N ALA A 298 -6.04 2.21 12.43
CA ALA A 298 -4.79 2.43 11.71
C ALA A 298 -5.02 2.58 10.21
N VAL A 299 -5.82 1.69 9.61
CA VAL A 299 -6.17 1.74 8.18
C VAL A 299 -6.95 3.01 7.85
N SER A 300 -7.92 3.40 8.66
CA SER A 300 -8.70 4.64 8.50
C SER A 300 -7.81 5.89 8.46
N LYS A 301 -6.83 5.99 9.37
CA LYS A 301 -5.85 7.08 9.40
C LYS A 301 -4.90 7.04 8.21
N ALA A 302 -4.39 5.86 7.88
CA ALA A 302 -3.50 5.67 6.74
C ALA A 302 -4.18 6.07 5.42
N LEU A 303 -5.41 5.61 5.21
CA LEU A 303 -6.18 5.93 4.00
C LEU A 303 -6.44 7.43 3.84
N LEU A 304 -6.76 8.13 4.93
CA LEU A 304 -6.99 9.58 4.86
C LEU A 304 -5.74 10.30 4.34
N ALA A 305 -4.57 10.04 4.93
CA ALA A 305 -3.33 10.69 4.53
C ALA A 305 -2.92 10.28 3.10
N VAL A 306 -2.96 8.98 2.78
CA VAL A 306 -2.56 8.44 1.48
C VAL A 306 -3.43 9.00 0.36
N GLN A 307 -4.76 8.95 0.51
CA GLN A 307 -5.70 9.42 -0.52
C GLN A 307 -5.57 10.93 -0.76
N GLN A 308 -5.38 11.71 0.29
CA GLN A 308 -5.18 13.16 0.16
C GLN A 308 -3.84 13.50 -0.51
N ILE A 309 -2.74 12.83 -0.14
CA ILE A 309 -1.43 13.01 -0.78
C ILE A 309 -1.48 12.59 -2.24
N LEU A 310 -2.13 11.47 -2.54
CA LEU A 310 -2.30 10.97 -3.90
C LEU A 310 -3.10 11.96 -4.76
N LEU A 311 -4.23 12.46 -4.24
CA LEU A 311 -5.03 13.49 -4.91
C LEU A 311 -4.22 14.76 -5.18
N ARG A 312 -3.46 15.26 -4.19
CA ARG A 312 -2.58 16.44 -4.37
C ARG A 312 -1.49 16.20 -5.40
N THR A 313 -0.92 14.99 -5.42
CA THR A 313 0.08 14.59 -6.43
C THR A 313 -0.54 14.59 -7.82
N HIS A 314 -1.75 14.03 -7.96
CA HIS A 314 -2.48 13.98 -9.20
C HIS A 314 -2.81 15.38 -9.72
N LEU A 315 -3.40 16.25 -8.90
CA LEU A 315 -3.70 17.65 -9.26
C LEU A 315 -2.45 18.42 -9.68
N TYR A 316 -1.33 18.20 -8.99
CA TYR A 316 -0.04 18.76 -9.37
C TYR A 316 0.41 18.25 -10.75
N SER A 317 0.28 16.95 -11.01
CA SER A 317 0.67 16.36 -12.30
C SER A 317 -0.15 16.93 -13.46
N LEU A 318 -1.46 17.13 -13.26
CA LEU A 318 -2.34 17.76 -14.25
C LEU A 318 -1.91 19.18 -14.59
N SER A 319 -1.56 19.99 -13.57
CA SER A 319 -1.15 21.38 -13.76
C SER A 319 0.23 21.52 -14.42
N HIS A 320 1.05 20.47 -14.46
CA HIS A 320 2.42 20.48 -14.97
C HIS A 320 2.63 19.60 -16.21
N ALA A 321 1.60 18.98 -16.74
CA ALA A 321 1.69 18.10 -17.91
C ALA A 321 2.07 18.80 -19.23
N GLY A 322 2.21 20.13 -19.22
CA GLY A 322 2.58 20.96 -20.39
C GLY A 322 1.36 21.32 -21.26
N PRO A 323 1.52 22.25 -22.22
CA PRO A 323 0.43 22.69 -23.07
C PRO A 323 0.12 21.66 -24.16
N SER A 324 -0.46 20.54 -23.83
CA SER A 324 -1.32 19.80 -24.74
C SER A 324 -2.64 20.54 -24.75
N GLY A 325 -2.93 21.21 -25.87
CA GLY A 325 -3.97 22.21 -25.97
C GLY A 325 -5.23 21.93 -25.19
N ALA A 326 -5.60 22.89 -24.38
CA ALA A 326 -6.94 23.15 -23.85
C ALA A 326 -7.79 21.91 -23.46
N ALA A 327 -7.31 21.09 -22.58
CA ALA A 327 -8.22 20.27 -21.78
C ALA A 327 -8.52 21.06 -20.50
N THR A 328 -9.69 21.64 -20.42
CA THR A 328 -10.30 22.06 -19.16
C THR A 328 -10.14 20.91 -18.16
N PRO A 329 -9.76 21.20 -16.90
CA PRO A 329 -9.72 20.17 -15.87
C PRO A 329 -11.07 19.44 -15.86
N ARG A 330 -11.08 18.18 -16.29
CA ARG A 330 -12.28 17.37 -16.20
C ARG A 330 -12.45 16.92 -14.75
N PRO A 331 -13.69 16.75 -14.29
CA PRO A 331 -13.95 16.30 -12.93
C PRO A 331 -13.22 14.97 -12.66
N LEU A 332 -12.63 14.83 -11.49
CA LEU A 332 -11.90 13.64 -11.03
C LEU A 332 -12.72 12.33 -11.12
N HIS A 333 -14.02 12.43 -11.23
CA HIS A 333 -14.99 11.33 -11.23
C HIS A 333 -15.89 11.34 -12.50
N ALA A 334 -15.43 11.93 -13.59
CA ALA A 334 -16.09 11.73 -14.86
C ALA A 334 -15.74 10.33 -15.38
N ALA A 335 -16.66 9.70 -16.12
CA ALA A 335 -16.50 8.36 -16.67
C ALA A 335 -15.10 8.09 -17.26
N PRO A 336 -14.58 6.85 -17.21
CA PRO A 336 -13.20 6.48 -17.55
C PRO A 336 -12.68 7.02 -18.86
N GLU A 337 -13.55 7.20 -19.84
CA GLU A 337 -13.23 7.72 -21.18
C GLU A 337 -12.90 9.23 -21.20
N SER A 338 -13.02 9.93 -20.07
CA SER A 338 -13.07 11.39 -20.10
C SER A 338 -11.99 12.08 -19.27
N VAL A 339 -11.15 11.40 -18.47
CA VAL A 339 -10.50 12.09 -17.35
C VAL A 339 -9.02 12.38 -17.54
N ILE A 340 -8.24 11.49 -18.10
CA ILE A 340 -6.82 11.75 -18.37
C ILE A 340 -6.42 10.90 -19.56
N PRO A 341 -5.68 11.46 -20.54
CA PRO A 341 -5.10 10.63 -21.56
C PRO A 341 -4.23 9.56 -20.91
N THR A 342 -4.46 8.32 -21.27
CA THR A 342 -3.57 7.21 -20.88
C THR A 342 -2.14 7.56 -21.26
N ASP A 343 -1.16 6.93 -20.66
CA ASP A 343 0.23 7.13 -21.05
C ASP A 343 0.44 6.86 -22.56
N ALA A 344 -0.32 5.94 -23.14
CA ALA A 344 -0.32 5.68 -24.58
C ALA A 344 -0.93 6.82 -25.40
N GLU A 345 -2.02 7.44 -24.92
CA GLU A 345 -2.63 8.61 -25.59
C GLU A 345 -1.76 9.86 -25.48
N LEU A 346 -1.14 10.10 -24.32
CA LEU A 346 -0.15 11.16 -24.17
C LEU A 346 1.08 10.92 -25.06
N ASP A 347 1.44 9.67 -25.29
CA ASP A 347 2.53 9.28 -26.18
C ASP A 347 2.12 9.35 -27.65
N SER A 348 0.85 9.17 -27.99
CA SER A 348 0.32 9.28 -29.37
C SER A 348 0.01 10.72 -29.80
N ALA A 349 -0.45 11.56 -28.86
CA ALA A 349 -0.88 12.94 -29.15
C ALA A 349 0.27 13.92 -29.49
N VAL A 350 1.52 13.52 -29.30
CA VAL A 350 2.68 14.37 -29.60
C VAL A 350 3.61 13.60 -30.55
N PRO A 351 3.96 14.15 -31.72
CA PRO A 351 4.89 13.53 -32.69
C PRO A 351 6.32 13.58 -32.18
N LEU A 352 6.56 13.11 -30.97
CA LEU A 352 7.86 12.92 -30.36
C LEU A 352 8.23 11.45 -30.40
N ASN A 353 9.51 11.18 -30.67
CA ASN A 353 10.06 9.83 -30.67
C ASN A 353 9.55 9.09 -29.41
N PRO A 354 8.69 8.02 -29.54
CA PRO A 354 8.16 7.29 -28.39
C PRO A 354 9.26 6.62 -27.55
N LYS A 355 10.49 6.60 -28.07
CA LYS A 355 11.69 6.13 -27.39
C LYS A 355 12.50 7.23 -26.70
N ASP A 356 11.97 8.47 -26.58
CA ASP A 356 12.68 9.51 -25.81
C ASP A 356 12.54 9.22 -24.29
N PRO A 357 13.59 8.68 -23.63
CA PRO A 357 13.53 8.35 -22.22
C PRO A 357 13.27 9.57 -21.33
N ARG A 358 13.58 10.77 -21.83
CA ARG A 358 13.37 12.02 -21.09
C ARG A 358 11.90 12.36 -20.92
N ARG A 359 11.04 11.94 -21.86
CA ARG A 359 9.60 12.14 -21.77
C ARG A 359 8.99 11.30 -20.66
N LYS A 360 9.30 10.01 -20.61
CA LYS A 360 8.88 9.10 -19.52
C LYS A 360 9.40 9.61 -18.17
N ALA A 361 10.65 10.03 -18.11
CA ALA A 361 11.25 10.59 -16.90
C ALA A 361 10.55 11.88 -16.42
N LYS A 362 10.21 12.80 -17.33
CA LYS A 362 9.44 14.01 -16.97
C LYS A 362 8.07 13.66 -16.39
N ARG A 363 7.37 12.72 -17.01
CA ARG A 363 6.04 12.27 -16.58
C ARG A 363 6.11 11.61 -15.21
N MET A 364 7.07 10.71 -14.99
CA MET A 364 7.28 10.11 -13.68
C MET A 364 7.60 11.14 -12.62
N ARG A 365 8.47 12.11 -12.94
CA ARG A 365 8.86 13.14 -11.99
C ARG A 365 7.69 13.99 -11.47
N ILE A 366 6.73 14.32 -12.32
CA ILE A 366 5.55 15.12 -11.90
C ILE A 366 4.52 14.27 -11.14
N ARG A 367 4.65 12.93 -11.18
CA ARG A 367 3.81 11.96 -10.47
C ARG A 367 4.47 11.37 -9.22
N GLU A 368 5.66 11.85 -8.85
CA GLU A 368 6.26 11.50 -7.56
C GLU A 368 5.38 12.00 -6.41
N LEU A 369 5.14 11.14 -5.42
CA LEU A 369 4.30 11.46 -4.27
C LEU A 369 4.79 12.74 -3.57
N ARG A 370 3.88 13.67 -3.34
CA ARG A 370 4.18 14.96 -2.70
C ARG A 370 4.24 14.85 -1.17
N VAL A 371 4.90 13.85 -0.66
CA VAL A 371 4.93 13.50 0.76
C VAL A 371 5.44 14.66 1.62
N VAL A 372 6.54 15.29 1.21
CA VAL A 372 7.15 16.42 1.96
C VAL A 372 6.34 17.70 1.81
N GLN A 373 5.85 17.98 0.61
CA GLN A 373 5.07 19.19 0.33
C GLN A 373 3.72 19.18 1.07
N GLU A 374 3.13 18.00 1.19
CA GLU A 374 1.83 17.79 1.83
C GLU A 374 1.95 17.19 3.26
N ARG A 375 3.08 17.42 3.93
CA ARG A 375 3.37 16.88 5.26
C ARG A 375 2.29 17.15 6.31
N ALA A 376 1.58 18.26 6.20
CA ALA A 376 0.48 18.58 7.10
C ALA A 376 -0.68 17.57 7.05
N LEU A 377 -0.82 16.84 5.92
CA LEU A 377 -1.83 15.80 5.77
C LEU A 377 -1.44 14.51 6.50
N ILE A 378 -0.16 14.32 6.81
CA ILE A 378 0.37 13.16 7.54
C ILE A 378 0.00 13.26 9.03
N SER A 379 0.20 14.44 9.61
CA SER A 379 0.03 14.68 11.05
C SER A 379 -1.31 15.33 11.40
N GLN A 380 -2.28 15.33 10.47
CA GLN A 380 -3.58 15.95 10.74
C GLN A 380 -4.35 15.20 11.82
N ASP A 381 -4.91 15.98 12.75
CA ASP A 381 -5.84 15.47 13.74
C ASP A 381 -7.24 15.25 13.13
N GLY A 382 -8.04 14.45 13.81
CA GLY A 382 -9.44 14.27 13.48
C GLY A 382 -9.83 12.84 13.11
N VAL A 383 -11.02 12.70 12.55
CA VAL A 383 -11.59 11.43 12.11
C VAL A 383 -10.87 10.98 10.85
N GLY A 384 -10.45 9.72 10.79
CA GLY A 384 -9.82 9.14 9.61
C GLY A 384 -10.80 8.90 8.46
N TRP A 385 -10.42 8.08 7.50
CA TRP A 385 -11.28 7.65 6.41
C TRP A 385 -12.43 6.78 6.95
N PRO A 386 -13.69 7.06 6.64
CA PRO A 386 -14.82 6.30 7.19
C PRO A 386 -14.90 4.91 6.58
N GLY A 387 -15.19 3.91 7.41
CA GLY A 387 -15.34 2.52 7.01
C GLY A 387 -16.60 1.89 7.57
N GLN A 388 -16.98 0.74 7.03
CA GLN A 388 -18.14 -0.05 7.43
C GLN A 388 -17.69 -1.42 7.92
N ARG A 389 -18.12 -1.83 9.11
CA ARG A 389 -17.95 -3.20 9.60
C ARG A 389 -18.84 -4.14 8.81
N LEU A 390 -18.28 -5.24 8.31
CA LEU A 390 -19.00 -6.20 7.49
C LEU A 390 -19.69 -7.28 8.36
N ASN A 391 -20.87 -7.65 7.94
CA ASN A 391 -21.57 -8.83 8.48
C ASN A 391 -21.50 -9.96 7.45
N TRP A 392 -20.47 -10.80 7.55
CA TRP A 392 -20.23 -11.89 6.61
C TRP A 392 -21.40 -12.88 6.52
N SER A 393 -22.08 -13.19 7.63
CA SER A 393 -23.22 -14.09 7.61
C SER A 393 -24.39 -13.56 6.78
N ALA A 394 -24.59 -12.24 6.76
CA ALA A 394 -25.64 -11.64 5.94
C ALA A 394 -25.19 -11.43 4.48
N LEU A 395 -23.90 -11.24 4.22
CA LEU A 395 -23.37 -11.00 2.88
C LEU A 395 -23.20 -12.27 2.05
N LEU A 396 -23.09 -13.42 2.71
CA LEU A 396 -22.90 -14.73 2.08
C LEU A 396 -24.19 -15.61 2.10
N ALA A 397 -25.27 -15.11 2.68
CA ALA A 397 -26.58 -15.77 2.67
C ALA A 397 -27.31 -15.52 1.34
#